data_6b9b17430f7b956a1a9c4377fd6e6666
#
_entry.id   6b9b17430f7b956a1a9c4377fd6e6666
#
_cell.length_a   1.000
_cell.length_b   1.000
_cell.length_c   1.000
_cell.angle_alpha   90.00
_cell.angle_beta   90.00
_cell.angle_gamma   90.00
#
_symmetry.space_group_name_H-M   'P 1'
#
loop_
_entity.id
_entity.type
_entity.pdbx_description
1 polymer ?
#
loop_
_entity_poly.entity_id
_entity_poly.type
_entity_poly.pdbx_seq_one_letter_code
_entity_poly.pdbx_strand_id
1 'polypeptide(L)'
;MPPKGKADTAGYQQLKKDLSAQAPGKLYILHGEETYLRDYCLNQLKELILSGGMGTFNFHEIPAKEMSPRRLEEALDCLPMMAQRTLVQVTDFDLFKAGEKDREAYAKLFEELPDYVCLVFVYDLIPYKGDARTKLAGAIKRSGVVVNFARQETGELVKWVRRRFRALGKDIDGNLASELIFLCGDLMTNLIGEIEKIGAYAKGAQITRADIDAVATPQLDTVVFRMTDA
;
A
#
# COMPACT_ATOMS: atom_id res chain seq x y z
N MET A 1 22.78 -4.19 -8.01
CA MET A 1 21.58 -4.46 -7.20
C MET A 1 21.76 -3.81 -5.85
N PRO A 2 20.89 -2.89 -5.42
CA PRO A 2 20.92 -2.44 -4.03
C PRO A 2 20.57 -3.63 -3.11
N PRO A 3 21.14 -3.72 -1.89
CA PRO A 3 20.87 -4.82 -0.98
C PRO A 3 19.37 -4.83 -0.65
N LYS A 4 18.72 -5.98 -0.81
CA LYS A 4 17.37 -6.22 -0.31
C LYS A 4 17.42 -6.06 1.22
N GLY A 5 17.04 -4.88 1.72
CA GLY A 5 16.81 -4.71 3.15
C GLY A 5 15.74 -5.71 3.57
N LYS A 6 15.93 -6.41 4.69
CA LYS A 6 14.87 -7.21 5.29
C LYS A 6 13.65 -6.30 5.42
N ALA A 7 12.60 -6.61 4.67
CA ALA A 7 11.34 -5.89 4.79
C ALA A 7 10.90 -5.97 6.26
N ASP A 8 10.66 -4.82 6.88
CA ASP A 8 10.00 -4.80 8.18
C ASP A 8 8.55 -5.23 7.94
N THR A 9 8.32 -6.52 8.07
CA THR A 9 7.00 -7.13 7.83
C THR A 9 6.05 -6.96 9.01
N ALA A 10 6.55 -6.51 10.17
CA ALA A 10 5.75 -6.42 11.40
C ALA A 10 4.56 -5.46 11.24
N GLY A 11 4.80 -4.27 10.68
CA GLY A 11 3.74 -3.30 10.42
C GLY A 11 2.68 -3.82 9.45
N TYR A 12 3.10 -4.49 8.38
CA TYR A 12 2.17 -5.11 7.42
C TYR A 12 1.34 -6.23 8.04
N GLN A 13 1.94 -7.09 8.87
CA GLN A 13 1.21 -8.14 9.57
C GLN A 13 0.22 -7.56 10.58
N GLN A 14 0.59 -6.48 11.28
CA GLN A 14 -0.34 -5.79 12.19
C GLN A 14 -1.53 -5.21 11.42
N LEU A 15 -1.30 -4.48 10.33
CA LEU A 15 -2.39 -3.94 9.50
C LEU A 15 -3.33 -5.05 8.99
N LYS A 16 -2.77 -6.18 8.53
CA LYS A 16 -3.59 -7.34 8.11
C LYS A 16 -4.45 -7.89 9.24
N LYS A 17 -3.90 -7.97 10.45
CA LYS A 17 -4.63 -8.41 11.65
C LYS A 17 -5.77 -7.45 11.96
N ASP A 18 -5.51 -6.14 11.93
CA ASP A 18 -6.49 -5.09 12.21
C ASP A 18 -7.65 -5.14 11.21
N LEU A 19 -7.33 -5.28 9.91
CA LEU A 19 -8.33 -5.44 8.84
C LEU A 19 -9.16 -6.71 9.02
N SER A 20 -8.51 -7.85 9.31
CA SER A 20 -9.20 -9.12 9.50
C SER A 20 -10.10 -9.13 10.74
N ALA A 21 -9.69 -8.44 11.81
CA ALA A 21 -10.45 -8.28 13.04
C ALA A 21 -11.54 -7.19 12.92
N GLN A 22 -11.61 -6.46 11.79
CA GLN A 22 -12.47 -5.28 11.61
C GLN A 22 -12.29 -4.22 12.72
N ALA A 23 -11.08 -4.11 13.25
CA ALA A 23 -10.72 -3.23 14.36
C ALA A 23 -9.49 -2.37 13.97
N PRO A 24 -9.66 -1.38 13.08
CA PRO A 24 -8.54 -0.56 12.63
C PRO A 24 -7.96 0.27 13.77
N GLY A 25 -6.62 0.44 13.74
CA GLY A 25 -5.90 1.31 14.68
C GLY A 25 -6.21 2.79 14.50
N LYS A 26 -5.56 3.63 15.28
CA LYS A 26 -5.76 5.08 15.25
C LYS A 26 -4.87 5.80 14.25
N LEU A 27 -3.67 5.27 13.97
CA LEU A 27 -2.67 5.88 13.09
C LEU A 27 -1.95 4.83 12.25
N TYR A 28 -1.88 5.09 10.95
CA TYR A 28 -1.08 4.31 10.02
C TYR A 28 -0.19 5.23 9.17
N ILE A 29 1.07 4.83 8.99
CA ILE A 29 1.99 5.43 8.03
C ILE A 29 2.23 4.39 6.93
N LEU A 30 1.66 4.59 5.75
CA LEU A 30 1.74 3.66 4.62
C LEU A 30 2.78 4.13 3.63
N HIS A 31 3.81 3.33 3.38
CA HIS A 31 4.89 3.67 2.44
C HIS A 31 5.49 2.41 1.80
N GLY A 32 6.30 2.59 0.76
CA GLY A 32 7.04 1.49 0.13
C GLY A 32 6.81 1.40 -1.38
N GLU A 33 7.57 0.52 -2.03
CA GLU A 33 7.59 0.39 -3.49
C GLU A 33 6.39 -0.40 -4.06
N GLU A 34 5.75 -1.25 -3.22
CA GLU A 34 4.63 -2.09 -3.64
C GLU A 34 3.31 -1.34 -3.51
N THR A 35 3.07 -0.43 -4.47
CA THR A 35 1.93 0.49 -4.47
C THR A 35 0.60 -0.25 -4.61
N TYR A 36 0.54 -1.32 -5.40
CA TYR A 36 -0.67 -2.14 -5.54
C TYR A 36 -1.17 -2.68 -4.20
N LEU A 37 -0.25 -3.22 -3.38
CA LEU A 37 -0.60 -3.80 -2.09
C LEU A 37 -0.97 -2.73 -1.06
N ARG A 38 -0.27 -1.58 -1.10
CA ARG A 38 -0.58 -0.41 -0.29
C ARG A 38 -1.99 0.09 -0.56
N ASP A 39 -2.32 0.31 -1.83
CA ASP A 39 -3.61 0.85 -2.25
C ASP A 39 -4.75 -0.15 -1.99
N TYR A 40 -4.48 -1.44 -2.16
CA TYR A 40 -5.41 -2.49 -1.77
C TYR A 40 -5.76 -2.43 -0.28
N CYS A 41 -4.74 -2.33 0.61
CA CYS A 41 -4.96 -2.22 2.05
C CYS A 41 -5.65 -0.90 2.44
N LEU A 42 -5.28 0.21 1.80
CA LEU A 42 -5.93 1.50 2.01
C LEU A 42 -7.42 1.46 1.62
N ASN A 43 -7.74 0.84 0.49
CA ASN A 43 -9.13 0.68 0.07
C ASN A 43 -9.92 -0.20 1.05
N GLN A 44 -9.33 -1.27 1.57
CA GLN A 44 -9.97 -2.08 2.61
C GLN A 44 -10.23 -1.28 3.89
N LEU A 45 -9.29 -0.40 4.32
CA LEU A 45 -9.52 0.53 5.44
C LEU A 45 -10.68 1.49 5.15
N LYS A 46 -10.73 2.05 3.93
CA LYS A 46 -11.82 2.92 3.49
C LYS A 46 -13.17 2.19 3.51
N GLU A 47 -13.24 1.02 2.92
CA GLU A 47 -14.45 0.20 2.92
C GLU A 47 -14.92 -0.11 4.35
N LEU A 48 -13.98 -0.51 5.22
CA LEU A 48 -14.31 -0.85 6.60
C LEU A 48 -14.86 0.34 7.42
N ILE A 49 -14.25 1.53 7.27
CA ILE A 49 -14.60 2.69 8.07
C ILE A 49 -15.80 3.45 7.48
N LEU A 50 -15.88 3.50 6.15
CA LEU A 50 -16.86 4.32 5.42
C LEU A 50 -18.06 3.50 4.90
N SER A 51 -18.18 2.24 5.30
CA SER A 51 -19.31 1.36 4.94
C SER A 51 -20.61 1.81 5.59
N GLY A 52 -21.21 2.85 5.05
CA GLY A 52 -22.49 3.37 5.54
C GLY A 52 -23.02 4.47 4.62
N GLY A 53 -24.31 4.73 4.64
CA GLY A 53 -24.96 5.70 3.76
C GLY A 53 -24.46 7.15 3.86
N MET A 54 -23.63 7.45 4.87
CA MET A 54 -23.02 8.77 5.15
C MET A 54 -21.47 8.71 5.11
N GLY A 55 -20.88 7.68 4.48
CA GLY A 55 -19.43 7.47 4.47
C GLY A 55 -18.61 8.67 4.00
N THR A 56 -19.09 9.43 3.01
CA THR A 56 -18.42 10.64 2.50
C THR A 56 -18.26 11.75 3.53
N PHE A 57 -19.17 11.87 4.49
CA PHE A 57 -19.06 12.86 5.57
C PHE A 57 -18.03 12.48 6.64
N ASN A 58 -17.68 11.21 6.70
CA ASN A 58 -16.70 10.65 7.64
C ASN A 58 -15.31 10.49 7.01
N PHE A 59 -15.10 11.01 5.80
CA PHE A 59 -13.82 10.97 5.09
C PHE A 59 -13.29 12.38 4.89
N HIS A 60 -12.11 12.64 5.45
CA HIS A 60 -11.40 13.91 5.31
C HIS A 60 -10.06 13.67 4.63
N GLU A 61 -9.90 14.18 3.42
CA GLU A 61 -8.64 14.17 2.72
C GLU A 61 -7.94 15.52 2.84
N ILE A 62 -6.68 15.50 3.25
CA ILE A 62 -5.85 16.69 3.40
C ILE A 62 -4.69 16.58 2.40
N PRO A 63 -4.70 17.35 1.32
CA PRO A 63 -3.56 17.43 0.40
C PRO A 63 -2.34 18.01 1.11
N ALA A 64 -1.12 17.55 0.72
CA ALA A 64 0.13 17.99 1.34
C ALA A 64 0.27 19.52 1.43
N LYS A 65 -0.19 20.26 0.41
CA LYS A 65 -0.12 21.73 0.35
C LYS A 65 -1.01 22.45 1.39
N GLU A 66 -2.02 21.77 1.91
CA GLU A 66 -2.97 22.31 2.89
C GLU A 66 -2.64 21.83 4.31
N MET A 67 -1.65 20.93 4.43
CA MET A 67 -1.30 20.31 5.70
C MET A 67 -0.64 21.32 6.65
N SER A 68 -1.20 21.43 7.82
CA SER A 68 -0.68 22.18 8.97
C SER A 68 -1.18 21.54 10.26
N PRO A 69 -0.56 21.78 11.43
CA PRO A 69 -1.07 21.26 12.70
C PRO A 69 -2.53 21.63 12.95
N ARG A 70 -2.90 22.89 12.68
CA ARG A 70 -4.27 23.37 12.83
C ARG A 70 -5.26 22.66 11.89
N ARG A 71 -4.89 22.50 10.61
CA ARG A 71 -5.75 21.82 9.62
C ARG A 71 -5.95 20.36 9.97
N LEU A 72 -4.92 19.71 10.50
CA LEU A 72 -5.02 18.33 10.98
C LEU A 72 -5.93 18.27 12.22
N GLU A 73 -5.73 19.13 13.22
CA GLU A 73 -6.55 19.21 14.43
C GLU A 73 -8.04 19.39 14.09
N GLU A 74 -8.37 20.35 13.20
CA GLU A 74 -9.74 20.57 12.71
C GLU A 74 -10.36 19.29 12.11
N ALA A 75 -9.59 18.48 11.37
CA ALA A 75 -10.07 17.23 10.79
C ALA A 75 -10.22 16.11 11.84
N LEU A 76 -9.32 16.07 12.83
CA LEU A 76 -9.39 15.09 13.93
C LEU A 76 -10.56 15.34 14.88
N ASP A 77 -10.97 16.60 15.06
CA ASP A 77 -12.08 16.99 15.92
C ASP A 77 -13.46 16.73 15.28
N CYS A 78 -13.50 16.39 13.97
CA CYS A 78 -14.74 16.06 13.29
C CYS A 78 -15.33 14.76 13.84
N LEU A 79 -16.44 14.85 14.56
CA LEU A 79 -17.15 13.67 15.06
C LEU A 79 -17.77 12.85 13.92
N PRO A 80 -17.76 11.52 14.01
CA PRO A 80 -18.36 10.67 12.98
C PRO A 80 -19.88 10.86 12.92
N MET A 81 -20.40 11.00 11.69
CA MET A 81 -21.83 11.14 11.42
C MET A 81 -22.43 9.76 11.11
N MET A 82 -23.32 9.27 11.97
CA MET A 82 -24.00 7.96 11.82
C MET A 82 -23.04 6.78 11.56
N ALA A 83 -21.81 6.89 12.06
CA ALA A 83 -20.76 5.88 11.96
C ALA A 83 -19.99 5.81 13.29
N GLN A 84 -19.17 4.77 13.44
CA GLN A 84 -18.33 4.63 14.63
C GLN A 84 -17.03 5.40 14.54
N ARG A 85 -16.54 5.67 13.31
CA ARG A 85 -15.23 6.25 13.07
C ARG A 85 -15.20 7.23 11.90
N THR A 86 -14.23 8.12 11.98
CA THR A 86 -13.84 9.06 10.92
C THR A 86 -12.49 8.62 10.35
N LEU A 87 -12.33 8.69 9.03
CA LEU A 87 -11.07 8.45 8.33
C LEU A 87 -10.47 9.79 7.89
N VAL A 88 -9.27 10.08 8.36
CA VAL A 88 -8.48 11.24 7.92
C VAL A 88 -7.29 10.73 7.11
N GLN A 89 -7.19 11.11 5.84
CA GLN A 89 -6.10 10.72 4.94
C GLN A 89 -5.25 11.94 4.59
N VAL A 90 -3.94 11.79 4.76
CA VAL A 90 -2.93 12.78 4.32
C VAL A 90 -2.03 12.12 3.30
N THR A 91 -1.88 12.71 2.11
CA THR A 91 -1.06 12.14 1.04
C THR A 91 0.15 13.02 0.75
N ASP A 92 1.33 12.38 0.66
CA ASP A 92 2.61 12.99 0.28
C ASP A 92 3.06 14.20 1.11
N PHE A 93 2.76 14.19 2.40
CA PHE A 93 3.28 15.17 3.34
C PHE A 93 4.46 14.62 4.13
N ASP A 94 5.63 15.25 3.99
CA ASP A 94 6.85 14.84 4.71
C ASP A 94 6.84 15.39 6.14
N LEU A 95 6.33 14.60 7.08
CA LEU A 95 6.25 14.92 8.51
C LEU A 95 7.60 15.34 9.12
N PHE A 96 8.71 14.76 8.65
CA PHE A 96 10.03 14.99 9.22
C PHE A 96 10.74 16.23 8.64
N LYS A 97 10.26 16.77 7.50
CA LYS A 97 10.71 18.05 6.95
C LYS A 97 9.95 19.26 7.47
N ALA A 98 8.84 19.03 8.19
CA ALA A 98 8.13 20.13 8.84
C ALA A 98 9.04 20.88 9.84
N GLY A 99 8.72 22.15 10.12
CA GLY A 99 9.41 22.93 11.12
C GLY A 99 9.38 22.29 12.51
N GLU A 100 10.32 22.61 13.36
CA GLU A 100 10.43 21.99 14.70
C GLU A 100 9.15 22.16 15.52
N LYS A 101 8.57 23.36 15.54
CA LYS A 101 7.31 23.64 16.22
C LYS A 101 6.15 22.78 15.69
N ASP A 102 6.06 22.62 14.37
CA ASP A 102 5.02 21.82 13.76
C ASP A 102 5.21 20.34 14.06
N ARG A 103 6.46 19.84 14.04
CA ARG A 103 6.76 18.45 14.43
C ARG A 103 6.37 18.15 15.89
N GLU A 104 6.59 19.11 16.80
CA GLU A 104 6.14 18.96 18.19
C GLU A 104 4.63 18.97 18.31
N ALA A 105 3.94 19.84 17.55
CA ALA A 105 2.49 19.86 17.49
C ALA A 105 1.90 18.55 16.92
N TYR A 106 2.46 18.02 15.82
CA TYR A 106 2.04 16.73 15.29
C TYR A 106 2.28 15.58 16.28
N ALA A 107 3.43 15.59 16.98
CA ALA A 107 3.71 14.56 17.98
C ALA A 107 2.64 14.55 19.09
N LYS A 108 2.22 15.73 19.58
CA LYS A 108 1.16 15.87 20.57
C LYS A 108 -0.18 15.37 20.02
N LEU A 109 -0.60 15.81 18.82
CA LEU A 109 -1.83 15.35 18.17
C LEU A 109 -1.87 13.83 18.01
N PHE A 110 -0.74 13.19 17.67
CA PHE A 110 -0.68 11.73 17.52
C PHE A 110 -0.80 10.99 18.86
N GLU A 111 -0.33 11.56 19.95
CA GLU A 111 -0.48 10.98 21.29
C GLU A 111 -1.91 11.11 21.84
N GLU A 112 -2.63 12.16 21.43
CA GLU A 112 -3.97 12.50 21.89
C GLU A 112 -5.07 12.07 20.88
N LEU A 113 -4.77 11.20 19.89
CA LEU A 113 -5.75 10.79 18.88
C LEU A 113 -7.03 10.22 19.50
N PRO A 114 -8.21 10.75 19.13
CA PRO A 114 -9.49 10.22 19.61
C PRO A 114 -9.72 8.76 19.16
N ASP A 115 -10.50 8.02 19.94
CA ASP A 115 -10.79 6.61 19.62
C ASP A 115 -11.63 6.42 18.35
N TYR A 116 -12.38 7.45 17.98
CA TYR A 116 -13.19 7.44 16.77
C TYR A 116 -12.43 7.82 15.50
N VAL A 117 -11.15 8.20 15.58
CA VAL A 117 -10.34 8.56 14.41
C VAL A 117 -9.50 7.39 13.93
N CYS A 118 -9.41 7.27 12.62
CA CYS A 118 -8.35 6.54 11.93
C CYS A 118 -7.59 7.53 11.03
N LEU A 119 -6.37 7.89 11.43
CA LEU A 119 -5.50 8.79 10.67
C LEU A 119 -4.53 7.97 9.82
N VAL A 120 -4.47 8.25 8.52
CA VAL A 120 -3.61 7.53 7.58
C VAL A 120 -2.75 8.51 6.79
N PHE A 121 -1.44 8.37 6.92
CA PHE A 121 -0.48 9.03 6.03
C PHE A 121 -0.08 8.08 4.91
N VAL A 122 -0.23 8.53 3.66
CA VAL A 122 0.15 7.78 2.46
C VAL A 122 1.35 8.48 1.82
N TYR A 123 2.46 7.76 1.72
CA TYR A 123 3.66 8.20 1.01
C TYR A 123 3.69 7.52 -0.35
N ASP A 124 3.30 8.23 -1.39
CA ASP A 124 3.20 7.75 -2.77
C ASP A 124 4.36 8.26 -3.63
N LEU A 125 4.41 9.58 -3.84
CA LEU A 125 5.42 10.23 -4.66
C LEU A 125 6.70 10.57 -3.90
N ILE A 126 6.62 10.68 -2.58
CA ILE A 126 7.76 11.01 -1.74
C ILE A 126 8.16 9.82 -0.85
N PRO A 127 9.46 9.60 -0.60
CA PRO A 127 9.90 8.53 0.30
C PRO A 127 9.64 8.88 1.77
N TYR A 128 9.16 7.93 2.55
CA TYR A 128 9.12 8.04 4.00
C TYR A 128 10.54 7.91 4.58
N LYS A 129 11.01 8.97 5.26
CA LYS A 129 12.32 9.01 5.92
C LYS A 129 12.14 9.35 7.40
N GLY A 130 11.73 8.35 8.19
CA GLY A 130 11.58 8.52 9.62
C GLY A 130 12.93 8.70 10.33
N ASP A 131 13.04 9.70 11.23
CA ASP A 131 14.17 9.82 12.14
C ASP A 131 13.77 9.33 13.53
N ALA A 132 14.21 8.12 13.87
CA ALA A 132 13.88 7.43 15.13
C ALA A 132 14.30 8.21 16.41
N ARG A 133 15.16 9.23 16.28
CA ARG A 133 15.65 10.04 17.41
C ARG A 133 14.69 11.17 17.79
N THR A 134 13.68 11.44 16.99
CA THR A 134 12.76 12.55 17.20
C THR A 134 11.59 12.16 18.11
N LYS A 135 11.03 13.15 18.83
CA LYS A 135 9.79 12.99 19.61
C LYS A 135 8.63 12.50 18.72
N LEU A 136 8.57 13.02 17.47
CA LEU A 136 7.56 12.65 16.48
C LEU A 136 7.59 11.15 16.14
N ALA A 137 8.78 10.60 15.88
CA ALA A 137 8.92 9.15 15.63
C ALA A 137 8.51 8.33 16.86
N GLY A 138 8.81 8.83 18.07
CA GLY A 138 8.35 8.22 19.32
C GLY A 138 6.82 8.22 19.44
N ALA A 139 6.16 9.32 19.12
CA ALA A 139 4.70 9.44 19.11
C ALA A 139 4.08 8.49 18.07
N ILE A 140 4.59 8.46 16.83
CA ILE A 140 4.13 7.53 15.78
C ILE A 140 4.22 6.08 16.27
N LYS A 141 5.33 5.70 16.90
CA LYS A 141 5.53 4.32 17.39
C LYS A 141 4.58 3.93 18.52
N ARG A 142 4.20 4.89 19.39
CA ARG A 142 3.26 4.63 20.49
C ARG A 142 1.80 4.57 20.03
N SER A 143 1.42 5.44 19.12
CA SER A 143 0.03 5.64 18.73
C SER A 143 -0.38 4.93 17.44
N GLY A 144 0.60 4.42 16.67
CA GLY A 144 0.32 3.91 15.33
C GLY A 144 1.26 2.83 14.84
N VAL A 145 1.06 2.47 13.59
CA VAL A 145 1.80 1.43 12.87
C VAL A 145 2.43 2.02 11.61
N VAL A 146 3.73 1.86 11.47
CA VAL A 146 4.43 2.16 10.21
C VAL A 146 4.44 0.90 9.35
N VAL A 147 3.88 0.99 8.16
CA VAL A 147 3.70 -0.14 7.24
C VAL A 147 4.57 0.08 6.01
N ASN A 148 5.59 -0.74 5.86
CA ASN A 148 6.43 -0.75 4.68
C ASN A 148 5.95 -1.81 3.68
N PHE A 149 5.41 -1.38 2.56
CA PHE A 149 5.02 -2.24 1.45
C PHE A 149 6.24 -2.48 0.55
N ALA A 150 7.14 -3.32 1.02
CA ALA A 150 8.32 -3.71 0.26
C ALA A 150 7.97 -4.67 -0.87
N ARG A 151 8.85 -4.76 -1.89
CA ARG A 151 8.75 -5.76 -2.95
C ARG A 151 8.63 -7.16 -2.34
N GLN A 152 7.77 -7.95 -2.93
CA GLN A 152 7.49 -9.30 -2.45
C GLN A 152 8.57 -10.28 -2.91
N GLU A 153 8.80 -11.33 -2.14
CA GLU A 153 9.68 -12.43 -2.54
C GLU A 153 9.06 -13.21 -3.71
N THR A 154 9.91 -13.68 -4.64
CA THR A 154 9.44 -14.38 -5.86
C THR A 154 8.47 -15.52 -5.56
N GLY A 155 8.73 -16.31 -4.50
CA GLY A 155 7.83 -17.39 -4.11
C GLY A 155 6.42 -16.93 -3.71
N GLU A 156 6.30 -15.77 -3.06
CA GLU A 156 5.01 -15.18 -2.70
C GLU A 156 4.33 -14.56 -3.93
N LEU A 157 5.09 -13.95 -4.82
CA LEU A 157 4.57 -13.44 -6.10
C LEU A 157 4.01 -14.58 -6.98
N VAL A 158 4.70 -15.71 -7.09
CA VAL A 158 4.20 -16.89 -7.83
C VAL A 158 2.86 -17.35 -7.28
N LYS A 159 2.72 -17.46 -5.96
CA LYS A 159 1.44 -17.81 -5.33
C LYS A 159 0.35 -16.79 -5.62
N TRP A 160 0.71 -15.50 -5.60
CA TRP A 160 -0.21 -14.41 -5.88
C TRP A 160 -0.65 -14.41 -7.35
N VAL A 161 0.27 -14.53 -8.30
CA VAL A 161 0.00 -14.62 -9.75
C VAL A 161 -0.98 -15.77 -10.04
N ARG A 162 -0.70 -16.96 -9.51
CA ARG A 162 -1.59 -18.12 -9.66
C ARG A 162 -2.98 -17.87 -9.10
N ARG A 163 -3.09 -17.23 -7.94
CA ARG A 163 -4.38 -16.86 -7.32
C ARG A 163 -5.15 -15.86 -8.19
N ARG A 164 -4.45 -14.89 -8.81
CA ARG A 164 -5.09 -13.91 -9.70
C ARG A 164 -5.61 -14.56 -10.97
N PHE A 165 -4.83 -15.44 -11.61
CA PHE A 165 -5.34 -16.19 -12.76
C PHE A 165 -6.56 -17.06 -12.41
N ARG A 166 -6.55 -17.70 -11.24
CA ARG A 166 -7.72 -18.48 -10.77
C ARG A 166 -8.97 -17.62 -10.59
N ALA A 167 -8.82 -16.39 -10.12
CA ALA A 167 -9.93 -15.45 -10.02
C ALA A 167 -10.53 -15.08 -11.40
N LEU A 168 -9.74 -15.22 -12.48
CA LEU A 168 -10.19 -15.07 -13.87
C LEU A 168 -10.69 -16.40 -14.49
N GLY A 169 -10.82 -17.47 -13.70
CA GLY A 169 -11.19 -18.80 -14.21
C GLY A 169 -10.07 -19.50 -15.00
N LYS A 170 -8.82 -19.09 -14.80
CA LYS A 170 -7.63 -19.62 -15.46
C LYS A 170 -6.71 -20.29 -14.44
N ASP A 171 -5.82 -21.19 -14.90
CA ASP A 171 -4.71 -21.68 -14.09
C ASP A 171 -3.39 -21.49 -14.85
N ILE A 172 -2.27 -21.33 -14.11
CA ILE A 172 -0.93 -21.17 -14.64
C ILE A 172 0.02 -22.05 -13.84
N ASP A 173 0.95 -22.72 -14.54
CA ASP A 173 2.02 -23.47 -13.89
C ASP A 173 2.97 -22.56 -13.09
N GLY A 174 3.57 -23.08 -12.01
CA GLY A 174 4.46 -22.30 -11.15
C GLY A 174 5.73 -21.82 -11.85
N ASN A 175 6.31 -22.63 -12.74
CA ASN A 175 7.49 -22.23 -13.51
C ASN A 175 7.14 -21.14 -14.51
N LEU A 176 6.02 -21.30 -15.21
CA LEU A 176 5.53 -20.32 -16.16
C LEU A 176 5.14 -18.98 -15.47
N ALA A 177 4.61 -19.04 -14.24
CA ALA A 177 4.38 -17.85 -13.42
C ALA A 177 5.70 -17.16 -13.02
N SER A 178 6.75 -17.93 -12.71
CA SER A 178 8.08 -17.39 -12.43
C SER A 178 8.70 -16.72 -13.65
N GLU A 179 8.51 -17.30 -14.83
CA GLU A 179 8.97 -16.71 -16.10
C GLU A 179 8.20 -15.41 -16.42
N LEU A 180 6.91 -15.36 -16.18
CA LEU A 180 6.12 -14.13 -16.31
C LEU A 180 6.65 -13.02 -15.41
N ILE A 181 6.95 -13.34 -14.13
CA ILE A 181 7.54 -12.39 -13.18
C ILE A 181 8.90 -11.91 -13.67
N PHE A 182 9.75 -12.81 -14.19
CA PHE A 182 11.04 -12.44 -14.75
C PHE A 182 10.89 -11.54 -15.99
N LEU A 183 9.92 -11.79 -16.85
CA LEU A 183 9.66 -11.05 -18.07
C LEU A 183 9.13 -9.65 -17.81
N CYS A 184 8.14 -9.52 -16.92
CA CYS A 184 7.37 -8.29 -16.70
C CYS A 184 7.78 -7.53 -15.44
N GLY A 185 8.76 -8.04 -14.68
CA GLY A 185 9.24 -7.48 -13.42
C GLY A 185 8.45 -7.96 -12.21
N ASP A 186 8.99 -7.64 -11.03
CA ASP A 186 8.56 -8.16 -9.74
C ASP A 186 7.59 -7.23 -8.96
N LEU A 187 7.13 -6.12 -9.56
CA LEU A 187 6.11 -5.26 -8.96
C LEU A 187 4.70 -5.76 -9.30
N MET A 188 3.87 -5.92 -8.28
CA MET A 188 2.47 -6.38 -8.44
C MET A 188 1.65 -5.43 -9.31
N THR A 189 1.95 -4.13 -9.29
CA THR A 189 1.33 -3.11 -10.15
C THR A 189 1.50 -3.42 -11.64
N ASN A 190 2.68 -3.89 -12.04
CA ASN A 190 2.94 -4.27 -13.44
C ASN A 190 2.28 -5.61 -13.75
N LEU A 191 2.45 -6.59 -12.84
CA LEU A 191 1.95 -7.94 -13.03
C LEU A 191 0.43 -8.01 -13.15
N ILE A 192 -0.33 -7.17 -12.45
CA ILE A 192 -1.79 -7.22 -12.50
C ILE A 192 -2.32 -6.91 -13.90
N GLY A 193 -1.79 -5.90 -14.57
CA GLY A 193 -2.17 -5.56 -15.94
C GLY A 193 -1.80 -6.67 -16.94
N GLU A 194 -0.63 -7.31 -16.77
CA GLU A 194 -0.22 -8.44 -17.60
C GLU A 194 -1.12 -9.67 -17.39
N ILE A 195 -1.47 -9.99 -16.14
CA ILE A 195 -2.38 -11.08 -15.81
C ILE A 195 -3.75 -10.87 -16.46
N GLU A 196 -4.28 -9.65 -16.40
CA GLU A 196 -5.57 -9.33 -17.01
C GLU A 196 -5.54 -9.45 -18.54
N LYS A 197 -4.49 -8.94 -19.20
CA LYS A 197 -4.31 -9.06 -20.65
C LYS A 197 -4.19 -10.53 -21.09
N ILE A 198 -3.33 -11.30 -20.44
CA ILE A 198 -3.12 -12.71 -20.76
C ILE A 198 -4.38 -13.50 -20.48
N GLY A 199 -5.04 -13.27 -19.33
CA GLY A 199 -6.28 -13.94 -18.97
C GLY A 199 -7.44 -13.70 -19.95
N ALA A 200 -7.53 -12.48 -20.49
CA ALA A 200 -8.51 -12.12 -21.50
C ALA A 200 -8.19 -12.72 -22.88
N TYR A 201 -6.90 -12.82 -23.24
CA TYR A 201 -6.45 -13.37 -24.51
C TYR A 201 -6.57 -14.89 -24.59
N ALA A 202 -6.18 -15.59 -23.53
CA ALA A 202 -6.15 -17.06 -23.50
C ALA A 202 -7.54 -17.66 -23.64
N LYS A 203 -7.72 -18.50 -24.66
CA LYS A 203 -9.02 -19.18 -24.95
C LYS A 203 -9.26 -20.36 -24.01
N GLY A 204 -8.21 -21.07 -23.59
CA GLY A 204 -8.29 -22.23 -22.69
C GLY A 204 -8.31 -21.83 -21.22
N ALA A 205 -8.61 -22.78 -20.34
CA ALA A 205 -8.53 -22.61 -18.90
C ALA A 205 -7.06 -22.62 -18.39
N GLN A 206 -6.17 -23.29 -19.09
CA GLN A 206 -4.74 -23.36 -18.76
C GLN A 206 -3.98 -22.32 -19.57
N ILE A 207 -3.26 -21.44 -18.86
CA ILE A 207 -2.33 -20.46 -19.48
C ILE A 207 -1.11 -21.19 -20.01
N THR A 208 -0.77 -20.90 -21.26
CA THR A 208 0.39 -21.48 -21.96
C THR A 208 1.47 -20.45 -22.19
N ARG A 209 2.68 -20.92 -22.56
CA ARG A 209 3.78 -20.05 -22.97
C ARG A 209 3.39 -19.18 -24.17
N ALA A 210 2.67 -19.75 -25.14
CA ALA A 210 2.22 -19.03 -26.33
C ALA A 210 1.27 -17.88 -26.00
N ASP A 211 0.43 -18.02 -24.97
CA ASP A 211 -0.47 -16.94 -24.52
C ASP A 211 0.35 -15.77 -23.93
N ILE A 212 1.39 -16.07 -23.17
CA ILE A 212 2.28 -15.05 -22.60
C ILE A 212 3.05 -14.35 -23.72
N ASP A 213 3.71 -15.11 -24.61
CA ASP A 213 4.54 -14.56 -25.69
C ASP A 213 3.72 -13.70 -26.68
N ALA A 214 2.41 -13.95 -26.79
CA ALA A 214 1.52 -13.21 -27.69
C ALA A 214 1.17 -11.80 -27.18
N VAL A 215 1.05 -11.58 -25.85
CA VAL A 215 0.49 -10.32 -25.32
C VAL A 215 1.26 -9.69 -24.17
N ALA A 216 2.16 -10.43 -23.52
CA ALA A 216 2.94 -9.89 -22.41
C ALA A 216 3.93 -8.81 -22.90
N THR A 217 4.07 -7.75 -22.11
CA THR A 217 5.00 -6.66 -22.41
C THR A 217 6.26 -6.83 -21.57
N PRO A 218 7.41 -7.22 -22.17
CA PRO A 218 8.67 -7.34 -21.44
C PRO A 218 9.15 -6.00 -20.88
N GLN A 219 9.75 -6.00 -19.70
CA GLN A 219 10.49 -4.84 -19.21
C GLN A 219 11.81 -4.68 -20.01
N LEU A 220 12.20 -3.41 -20.23
CA LEU A 220 13.39 -3.06 -21.03
C LEU A 220 14.66 -3.74 -20.53
N ASP A 221 14.85 -3.84 -19.21
CA ASP A 221 16.03 -4.51 -18.64
C ASP A 221 16.09 -6.00 -19.00
N THR A 222 14.96 -6.66 -19.10
CA THR A 222 14.86 -8.07 -19.49
C THR A 222 15.17 -8.29 -20.97
N VAL A 223 14.81 -7.32 -21.81
CA VAL A 223 15.13 -7.35 -23.27
C VAL A 223 16.62 -7.27 -23.51
N VAL A 224 17.35 -6.42 -22.76
CA VAL A 224 18.80 -6.26 -22.88
C VAL A 224 19.53 -7.58 -22.52
N PHE A 225 19.11 -8.25 -21.44
CA PHE A 225 19.71 -9.55 -21.04
C PHE A 225 19.50 -10.65 -22.09
N ARG A 226 18.33 -10.70 -22.73
CA ARG A 226 18.10 -11.67 -23.83
C ARG A 226 18.95 -11.41 -25.07
N MET A 227 19.31 -10.15 -25.33
CA MET A 227 20.18 -9.79 -26.48
C MET A 227 21.65 -10.09 -26.22
N THR A 228 22.08 -10.24 -24.96
CA THR A 228 23.46 -10.58 -24.60
C THR A 228 23.71 -12.10 -24.50
N ASP A 229 22.66 -12.91 -24.36
CA ASP A 229 22.72 -14.36 -24.24
C ASP A 229 22.45 -15.10 -25.58
N ALA A 230 22.25 -14.36 -26.69
CA ALA A 230 22.07 -14.89 -28.06
C ALA A 230 23.32 -14.66 -28.92
#